data_f6c94ed360c2923b7a4b9a08b98a267a
#
_entry.id   f6c94ed360c2923b7a4b9a08b98a267a
#
_cell.length_a   1.000
_cell.length_b   1.000
_cell.length_c   1.000
_cell.angle_alpha   90.00
_cell.angle_beta   90.00
_cell.angle_gamma   90.00
#
_symmetry.space_group_name_H-M   'P 1'
#
loop_
_entity.id
_entity.type
_entity.pdbx_description
1 polymer ?
#
loop_
_entity_poly.entity_id
_entity_poly.type
_entity_poly.pdbx_seq_one_letter_code
_entity_poly.pdbx_strand_id
1 'polypeptide(L)'
;MKRTTTILIAICVSALFANGKQISQNAALSAARKYSRTGQVAPAKNLRSDKTNNAPYYAFNLEQGYVIVSGDDEMTELVGYAENGFFDAENVPPQMQLWLDGYAEYVAAVQSGKAKARKILLSDSPSVVVEPLVTTKWNQDAPFNNFAPEYTDDNNNTQRCATGCAATAMAQIMKFHNWPEQGVGHYSYEHQSFGTISSNFSEHVYDWTNMIDRYNNGEYSNVQADAVALLMKDCGVSLNMNYGPVSGASIYSYTPAFKNYFRYSSRTVNRSGCETAEFTRIITDELQEGRPIIYCGTGEDGGHAFVVDGYDTNYFLHVNWGWGGYSDGYFDMNYMDPAGLGIGGGSGAFKWNQGIVLARPLKDGVEPYEFIQQLCFVLFNDVQGGIFCKQEMPTNKGDDVTILLRNTANLSGESFFGSLNVGVFDDSGALVTMGNEERLENNNGELLEFQSGRLYSVDLPMTLNTAGIADGNYIVRAMSKANGNVWRKFASTDCLNMTVADGKVSLVSPTPNISLTGIGSYNGNVYKGNPFSVNITIHNGSSI
;
A
#
# COMPACT_ATOMS: atom_id res chain seq x y z
N MET A 1 -26.76 -51.72 41.98
CA MET A 1 -25.80 -50.95 41.22
C MET A 1 -26.56 -49.95 40.36
N LYS A 2 -26.67 -48.69 40.77
CA LYS A 2 -27.28 -47.60 39.98
C LYS A 2 -26.18 -46.97 39.17
N ARG A 3 -26.31 -47.00 37.85
CA ARG A 3 -25.44 -46.26 36.93
C ARG A 3 -25.95 -44.82 36.81
N THR A 4 -25.18 -43.88 37.29
CA THR A 4 -25.42 -42.46 37.11
C THR A 4 -24.82 -42.04 35.78
N THR A 5 -25.66 -41.66 34.82
CA THR A 5 -25.23 -41.13 33.53
C THR A 5 -25.03 -39.62 33.70
N THR A 6 -23.80 -39.14 33.67
CA THR A 6 -23.49 -37.72 33.68
C THR A 6 -23.62 -37.21 32.26
N ILE A 7 -24.62 -36.37 32.00
CA ILE A 7 -24.79 -35.64 30.74
C ILE A 7 -23.92 -34.38 30.83
N LEU A 8 -22.85 -34.33 30.05
CA LEU A 8 -22.06 -33.11 29.83
C LEU A 8 -22.83 -32.25 28.85
N ILE A 9 -23.44 -31.17 29.34
CA ILE A 9 -23.98 -30.12 28.45
C ILE A 9 -22.83 -29.21 28.09
N ALA A 10 -22.30 -29.34 26.87
CA ALA A 10 -21.41 -28.38 26.29
C ALA A 10 -22.23 -27.14 25.92
N ILE A 11 -22.09 -26.08 26.71
CA ILE A 11 -22.61 -24.75 26.34
C ILE A 11 -21.68 -24.19 25.28
N CYS A 12 -22.05 -24.32 24.01
CA CYS A 12 -21.48 -23.53 22.94
C CYS A 12 -21.88 -22.06 23.15
N VAL A 13 -21.01 -21.27 23.73
CA VAL A 13 -21.11 -19.82 23.64
C VAL A 13 -20.70 -19.45 22.20
N SER A 14 -21.67 -19.44 21.31
CA SER A 14 -21.51 -18.76 20.03
C SER A 14 -21.37 -17.28 20.34
N ALA A 15 -20.18 -16.73 20.23
CA ALA A 15 -19.98 -15.30 20.15
C ALA A 15 -20.78 -14.81 18.92
N LEU A 16 -21.92 -14.21 19.16
CA LEU A 16 -22.69 -13.48 18.16
C LEU A 16 -21.85 -12.26 17.82
N PHE A 17 -20.99 -12.38 16.83
CA PHE A 17 -20.49 -11.19 16.14
C PHE A 17 -21.72 -10.54 15.51
N ALA A 18 -21.97 -9.29 15.82
CA ALA A 18 -22.96 -8.49 15.10
C ALA A 18 -22.50 -8.47 13.63
N ASN A 19 -23.15 -9.24 12.78
CA ASN A 19 -22.93 -9.17 11.35
C ASN A 19 -23.54 -7.85 10.89
N GLY A 20 -22.75 -6.99 10.24
CA GLY A 20 -23.21 -5.76 9.62
C GLY A 20 -24.44 -6.04 8.76
N LYS A 21 -25.36 -5.10 8.71
CA LYS A 21 -26.58 -5.19 7.92
C LYS A 21 -26.58 -4.15 6.83
N GLN A 22 -26.92 -4.61 5.65
CA GLN A 22 -27.18 -3.76 4.51
C GLN A 22 -28.16 -2.64 4.89
N ILE A 23 -27.77 -1.38 4.71
CA ILE A 23 -28.68 -0.25 4.83
C ILE A 23 -29.45 -0.03 3.51
N SER A 24 -30.66 0.52 3.62
CA SER A 24 -31.43 0.86 2.43
C SER A 24 -30.89 2.12 1.76
N GLN A 25 -31.13 2.28 0.47
CA GLN A 25 -30.79 3.51 -0.26
C GLN A 25 -31.40 4.76 0.38
N ASN A 26 -32.62 4.65 0.96
CA ASN A 26 -33.25 5.77 1.67
C ASN A 26 -32.52 6.13 2.97
N ALA A 27 -31.99 5.15 3.68
CA ALA A 27 -31.15 5.41 4.87
C ALA A 27 -29.84 6.09 4.47
N ALA A 28 -29.18 5.58 3.41
CA ALA A 28 -27.97 6.20 2.85
C ALA A 28 -28.22 7.62 2.33
N LEU A 29 -29.38 7.88 1.68
CA LEU A 29 -29.79 9.22 1.26
C LEU A 29 -29.98 10.17 2.46
N SER A 30 -30.54 9.65 3.56
CA SER A 30 -30.69 10.43 4.79
C SER A 30 -29.35 10.79 5.42
N ALA A 31 -28.38 9.86 5.36
CA ALA A 31 -27.01 10.10 5.79
C ALA A 31 -26.33 11.15 4.89
N ALA A 32 -26.44 11.01 3.57
CA ALA A 32 -25.85 11.94 2.60
C ALA A 32 -26.36 13.39 2.77
N ARG A 33 -27.63 13.57 3.17
CA ARG A 33 -28.21 14.92 3.42
C ARG A 33 -27.51 15.70 4.53
N LYS A 34 -26.84 15.05 5.46
CA LYS A 34 -26.06 15.72 6.52
C LYS A 34 -24.91 16.54 5.94
N TYR A 35 -24.42 16.15 4.77
CA TYR A 35 -23.28 16.76 4.08
C TYR A 35 -23.70 17.76 3.01
N SER A 36 -25.00 17.92 2.73
CA SER A 36 -25.55 18.89 1.79
C SER A 36 -25.88 20.20 2.51
N ARG A 37 -25.52 21.33 1.91
CA ARG A 37 -25.82 22.68 2.46
C ARG A 37 -27.29 23.04 2.34
N THR A 38 -27.99 22.59 1.32
CA THR A 38 -29.39 22.88 1.04
C THR A 38 -30.32 21.71 1.27
N GLY A 39 -29.77 20.52 1.53
CA GLY A 39 -30.49 19.26 1.63
C GLY A 39 -30.83 18.64 0.27
N GLN A 40 -30.36 19.23 -0.84
CA GLN A 40 -30.52 18.67 -2.19
C GLN A 40 -29.45 17.62 -2.43
N VAL A 41 -29.88 16.39 -2.68
CA VAL A 41 -29.00 15.23 -2.89
C VAL A 41 -29.58 14.40 -4.01
N ALA A 42 -28.77 14.11 -5.03
CA ALA A 42 -29.15 13.26 -6.15
C ALA A 42 -28.32 11.97 -6.14
N PRO A 43 -28.93 10.77 -6.19
CA PRO A 43 -28.19 9.53 -6.36
C PRO A 43 -27.35 9.59 -7.63
N ALA A 44 -26.07 9.17 -7.56
CA ALA A 44 -25.28 8.96 -8.75
C ALA A 44 -25.89 7.80 -9.55
N LYS A 45 -26.01 7.95 -10.86
CA LYS A 45 -26.56 6.91 -11.72
C LYS A 45 -25.58 5.73 -11.77
N ASN A 46 -26.11 4.50 -11.82
CA ASN A 46 -25.39 3.25 -12.07
C ASN A 46 -24.39 2.81 -11.00
N LEU A 47 -24.79 2.84 -9.72
CA LEU A 47 -24.07 2.06 -8.72
C LEU A 47 -24.11 0.58 -9.06
N ARG A 48 -22.96 -0.10 -9.07
CA ARG A 48 -22.90 -1.57 -9.17
C ARG A 48 -23.61 -2.16 -7.95
N SER A 49 -24.90 -2.49 -8.08
CA SER A 49 -25.54 -3.43 -7.18
C SER A 49 -25.25 -4.84 -7.71
N ASP A 50 -24.93 -5.76 -6.80
CA ASP A 50 -24.95 -7.16 -7.17
C ASP A 50 -26.39 -7.59 -7.56
N LYS A 51 -26.54 -8.83 -8.08
CA LYS A 51 -27.85 -9.40 -8.45
C LYS A 51 -28.83 -9.51 -7.27
N THR A 52 -28.37 -9.22 -6.04
CA THR A 52 -29.14 -9.32 -4.78
C THR A 52 -29.58 -7.97 -4.24
N ASN A 53 -29.34 -6.85 -4.95
CA ASN A 53 -29.55 -5.46 -4.49
C ASN A 53 -28.68 -5.03 -3.30
N ASN A 54 -27.57 -5.74 -3.02
CA ASN A 54 -26.61 -5.36 -2.00
C ASN A 54 -25.62 -4.35 -2.60
N ALA A 55 -25.67 -3.09 -2.15
CA ALA A 55 -24.72 -2.07 -2.51
C ALA A 55 -23.71 -1.90 -1.36
N PRO A 56 -22.42 -2.16 -1.56
CA PRO A 56 -21.41 -1.97 -0.51
C PRO A 56 -21.28 -0.51 -0.11
N TYR A 57 -21.62 0.40 -0.99
CA TYR A 57 -21.65 1.85 -0.76
C TYR A 57 -22.71 2.51 -1.65
N TYR A 58 -23.05 3.76 -1.32
CA TYR A 58 -23.90 4.63 -2.12
C TYR A 58 -23.19 5.94 -2.38
N ALA A 59 -23.12 6.38 -3.64
CA ALA A 59 -22.62 7.69 -4.00
C ALA A 59 -23.76 8.65 -4.31
N PHE A 60 -23.66 9.87 -3.82
CA PHE A 60 -24.65 10.93 -4.02
C PHE A 60 -23.97 12.22 -4.44
N ASN A 61 -24.46 12.82 -5.51
CA ASN A 61 -24.07 14.16 -5.91
C ASN A 61 -24.84 15.21 -5.09
N LEU A 62 -24.12 16.20 -4.63
CA LEU A 62 -24.61 17.34 -3.87
C LEU A 62 -24.76 18.56 -4.80
N GLU A 63 -25.13 19.73 -4.23
CA GLU A 63 -25.14 21.01 -4.96
C GLU A 63 -23.74 21.36 -5.51
N GLN A 64 -22.73 21.06 -4.71
CA GLN A 64 -21.32 21.09 -5.07
C GLN A 64 -20.67 19.84 -4.50
N GLY A 65 -19.89 19.14 -5.34
CA GLY A 65 -19.23 17.92 -4.91
C GLY A 65 -20.15 16.70 -4.79
N TYR A 66 -19.67 15.71 -4.05
CA TYR A 66 -20.36 14.44 -3.83
C TYR A 66 -19.96 13.82 -2.49
N VAL A 67 -20.75 12.84 -2.02
CA VAL A 67 -20.43 12.01 -0.86
C VAL A 67 -20.57 10.52 -1.21
N ILE A 68 -19.75 9.69 -0.58
CA ILE A 68 -19.84 8.25 -0.61
C ILE A 68 -20.15 7.76 0.80
N VAL A 69 -21.28 7.10 0.95
CA VAL A 69 -21.83 6.59 2.21
C VAL A 69 -21.72 5.06 2.21
N SER A 70 -21.38 4.49 3.36
CA SER A 70 -21.36 3.04 3.55
C SER A 70 -22.71 2.41 3.21
N GLY A 71 -22.66 1.21 2.65
CA GLY A 71 -23.83 0.35 2.47
C GLY A 71 -24.14 -0.51 3.70
N ASP A 72 -23.40 -0.41 4.80
CA ASP A 72 -23.48 -1.28 5.97
C ASP A 72 -23.52 -0.47 7.28
N ASP A 73 -24.37 -0.88 8.23
CA ASP A 73 -24.64 -0.14 9.46
C ASP A 73 -23.56 -0.27 10.55
N GLU A 74 -22.71 -1.29 10.47
CA GLU A 74 -21.57 -1.48 11.38
C GLU A 74 -20.31 -0.71 10.91
N MET A 75 -20.29 -0.24 9.66
CA MET A 75 -19.18 0.51 9.09
C MET A 75 -19.28 2.00 9.44
N THR A 76 -18.17 2.73 9.24
CA THR A 76 -18.19 4.19 9.27
C THR A 76 -19.14 4.72 8.21
N GLU A 77 -20.06 5.63 8.58
CA GLU A 77 -21.11 6.14 7.70
C GLU A 77 -20.53 6.85 6.46
N LEU A 78 -19.58 7.77 6.65
CA LEU A 78 -18.90 8.48 5.56
C LEU A 78 -17.64 7.70 5.16
N VAL A 79 -17.49 7.45 3.87
CA VAL A 79 -16.34 6.72 3.31
C VAL A 79 -15.42 7.64 2.52
N GLY A 80 -16.02 8.63 1.84
CA GLY A 80 -15.29 9.65 1.10
C GLY A 80 -16.21 10.78 0.66
N TYR A 81 -15.64 11.93 0.31
CA TYR A 81 -16.38 13.07 -0.20
C TYR A 81 -15.50 14.00 -1.05
N ALA A 82 -16.13 14.80 -1.88
CA ALA A 82 -15.49 15.90 -2.56
C ALA A 82 -16.31 17.17 -2.37
N GLU A 83 -15.61 18.30 -2.21
CA GLU A 83 -16.26 19.61 -2.05
C GLU A 83 -16.69 20.22 -3.39
N ASN A 84 -16.10 19.74 -4.49
CA ASN A 84 -16.34 20.22 -5.84
C ASN A 84 -16.46 19.06 -6.84
N GLY A 85 -17.01 19.34 -8.02
CA GLY A 85 -17.19 18.32 -9.06
C GLY A 85 -18.43 17.47 -8.82
N PHE A 86 -18.43 16.28 -9.37
CA PHE A 86 -19.52 15.30 -9.24
C PHE A 86 -18.96 13.88 -9.38
N PHE A 87 -19.66 12.92 -8.82
CA PHE A 87 -19.37 11.51 -9.00
C PHE A 87 -20.06 11.01 -10.27
N ASP A 88 -19.27 10.52 -11.21
CA ASP A 88 -19.75 9.87 -12.43
C ASP A 88 -19.34 8.39 -12.42
N ALA A 89 -20.31 7.52 -12.18
CA ALA A 89 -20.07 6.07 -12.07
C ALA A 89 -19.64 5.41 -13.40
N GLU A 90 -19.81 6.09 -14.54
CA GLU A 90 -19.38 5.59 -15.85
C GLU A 90 -17.92 5.97 -16.17
N ASN A 91 -17.38 6.99 -15.48
CA ASN A 91 -16.06 7.55 -15.71
C ASN A 91 -15.23 7.65 -14.41
N VAL A 92 -15.30 6.63 -13.56
CA VAL A 92 -14.49 6.58 -12.33
C VAL A 92 -13.01 6.38 -12.69
N PRO A 93 -12.08 7.21 -12.16
CA PRO A 93 -10.66 6.98 -12.33
C PRO A 93 -10.26 5.55 -11.89
N PRO A 94 -9.40 4.84 -12.63
CA PRO A 94 -9.01 3.46 -12.30
C PRO A 94 -8.47 3.29 -10.88
N GLN A 95 -7.72 4.27 -10.37
CA GLN A 95 -7.19 4.27 -9.01
C GLN A 95 -8.31 4.39 -7.96
N MET A 96 -9.30 5.24 -8.23
CA MET A 96 -10.49 5.38 -7.39
C MET A 96 -11.37 4.13 -7.47
N GLN A 97 -11.50 3.52 -8.64
CA GLN A 97 -12.23 2.26 -8.79
C GLN A 97 -11.61 1.16 -7.93
N LEU A 98 -10.28 1.06 -7.93
CA LEU A 98 -9.56 0.10 -7.10
C LEU A 98 -9.81 0.34 -5.59
N TRP A 99 -9.88 1.60 -5.15
CA TRP A 99 -10.24 1.95 -3.79
C TRP A 99 -11.68 1.55 -3.45
N LEU A 100 -12.63 1.81 -4.36
CA LEU A 100 -14.03 1.40 -4.21
C LEU A 100 -14.20 -0.11 -4.14
N ASP A 101 -13.46 -0.85 -4.97
CA ASP A 101 -13.48 -2.31 -4.99
C ASP A 101 -12.91 -2.88 -3.67
N GLY A 102 -11.82 -2.29 -3.16
CA GLY A 102 -11.27 -2.64 -1.84
C GLY A 102 -12.25 -2.40 -0.70
N TYR A 103 -12.97 -1.28 -0.74
CA TYR A 103 -14.04 -1.01 0.21
C TYR A 103 -15.17 -2.05 0.12
N ALA A 104 -15.60 -2.39 -1.09
CA ALA A 104 -16.65 -3.38 -1.31
C ALA A 104 -16.27 -4.77 -0.79
N GLU A 105 -15.04 -5.19 -1.00
CA GLU A 105 -14.51 -6.45 -0.45
C GLU A 105 -14.51 -6.45 1.08
N TYR A 106 -14.10 -5.32 1.68
CA TYR A 106 -14.10 -5.19 3.13
C TYR A 106 -15.52 -5.29 3.71
N VAL A 107 -16.49 -4.59 3.14
CA VAL A 107 -17.90 -4.70 3.54
C VAL A 107 -18.38 -6.17 3.46
N ALA A 108 -18.07 -6.85 2.36
CA ALA A 108 -18.44 -8.27 2.19
C ALA A 108 -17.77 -9.18 3.25
N ALA A 109 -16.52 -8.90 3.61
CA ALA A 109 -15.80 -9.62 4.66
C ALA A 109 -16.43 -9.39 6.05
N VAL A 110 -16.83 -8.16 6.36
CA VAL A 110 -17.53 -7.82 7.61
C VAL A 110 -18.89 -8.52 7.68
N GLN A 111 -19.70 -8.42 6.63
CA GLN A 111 -21.03 -9.06 6.55
C GLN A 111 -20.96 -10.59 6.64
N SER A 112 -19.88 -11.19 6.14
CA SER A 112 -19.66 -12.64 6.28
C SER A 112 -18.97 -13.06 7.59
N GLY A 113 -18.69 -12.11 8.50
CA GLY A 113 -18.00 -12.37 9.76
C GLY A 113 -16.50 -12.71 9.63
N LYS A 114 -15.91 -12.47 8.47
CA LYS A 114 -14.48 -12.72 8.19
C LYS A 114 -13.58 -11.58 8.65
N ALA A 115 -14.13 -10.38 8.80
CA ALA A 115 -13.44 -9.22 9.31
C ALA A 115 -14.28 -8.51 10.37
N LYS A 116 -13.61 -7.76 11.25
CA LYS A 116 -14.29 -6.86 12.21
C LYS A 116 -14.60 -5.53 11.51
N ALA A 117 -15.80 -5.00 11.74
CA ALA A 117 -16.14 -3.67 11.25
C ALA A 117 -15.20 -2.61 11.84
N ARG A 118 -14.72 -1.70 10.99
CA ARG A 118 -14.02 -0.50 11.41
C ARG A 118 -15.01 0.66 11.44
N LYS A 119 -15.30 1.13 12.63
CA LYS A 119 -16.17 2.28 12.85
C LYS A 119 -15.40 3.37 13.58
N ILE A 120 -15.07 4.44 12.89
CA ILE A 120 -14.45 5.62 13.49
C ILE A 120 -15.54 6.61 13.90
N LEU A 121 -15.29 7.34 14.98
CA LEU A 121 -16.13 8.49 15.34
C LEU A 121 -15.76 9.62 14.39
N LEU A 122 -16.68 9.92 13.49
CA LEU A 122 -16.56 11.08 12.62
C LEU A 122 -16.79 12.36 13.42
N SER A 123 -16.08 13.41 13.07
CA SER A 123 -16.42 14.76 13.49
C SER A 123 -17.82 15.12 12.94
N ASP A 124 -18.67 15.75 13.76
CA ASP A 124 -20.00 16.20 13.33
C ASP A 124 -19.94 17.18 12.13
N SER A 125 -18.79 17.83 11.96
CA SER A 125 -18.47 18.67 10.82
C SER A 125 -17.00 18.45 10.48
N PRO A 126 -16.68 17.59 9.47
CA PRO A 126 -15.31 17.44 9.01
C PRO A 126 -14.79 18.83 8.59
N SER A 127 -13.67 19.22 9.13
CA SER A 127 -12.98 20.44 8.73
C SER A 127 -11.63 20.06 8.13
N VAL A 128 -11.25 20.76 7.07
CA VAL A 128 -9.95 20.58 6.43
C VAL A 128 -8.87 21.03 7.40
N VAL A 129 -7.85 20.19 7.59
CA VAL A 129 -6.66 20.48 8.41
C VAL A 129 -5.54 21.02 7.52
N VAL A 130 -5.34 20.39 6.37
CA VAL A 130 -4.45 20.86 5.31
C VAL A 130 -5.25 20.91 4.01
N GLU A 131 -5.41 22.12 3.47
CA GLU A 131 -6.06 22.34 2.18
C GLU A 131 -5.27 21.65 1.06
N PRO A 132 -5.93 21.26 -0.05
CA PRO A 132 -5.26 20.68 -1.19
C PRO A 132 -4.14 21.58 -1.71
N LEU A 133 -2.89 21.09 -1.64
CA LEU A 133 -1.69 21.84 -2.00
C LEU A 133 -1.52 21.95 -3.52
N VAL A 134 -1.89 20.91 -4.27
CA VAL A 134 -1.64 20.80 -5.71
C VAL A 134 -2.81 21.34 -6.51
N THR A 135 -2.56 22.37 -7.31
CA THR A 135 -3.59 23.01 -8.15
C THR A 135 -3.75 22.37 -9.52
N THR A 136 -2.73 21.63 -9.98
CA THR A 136 -2.75 20.97 -11.28
C THR A 136 -3.84 19.90 -11.37
N LYS A 137 -4.52 19.87 -12.52
CA LYS A 137 -5.53 18.86 -12.88
C LYS A 137 -5.06 18.16 -14.16
N TRP A 138 -3.95 17.44 -14.02
CA TRP A 138 -3.28 16.81 -15.16
C TRP A 138 -3.80 15.41 -15.42
N ASN A 139 -3.56 14.94 -16.64
CA ASN A 139 -4.04 13.66 -17.17
C ASN A 139 -2.86 12.92 -17.84
N GLN A 140 -3.14 11.80 -18.50
CA GLN A 140 -2.16 10.92 -19.13
C GLN A 140 -2.20 10.96 -20.67
N ASP A 141 -3.27 11.57 -21.24
CA ASP A 141 -3.48 11.72 -22.68
C ASP A 141 -2.93 13.05 -23.20
N ALA A 142 -3.26 13.40 -24.46
CA ALA A 142 -2.84 14.68 -25.05
C ALA A 142 -3.33 15.90 -24.22
N PRO A 143 -2.50 16.94 -24.02
CA PRO A 143 -1.16 17.10 -24.60
C PRO A 143 -0.03 16.47 -23.81
N PHE A 144 -0.30 15.88 -22.63
CA PHE A 144 0.70 15.36 -21.71
C PHE A 144 1.60 14.29 -22.34
N ASN A 145 1.04 13.45 -23.21
CA ASN A 145 1.73 12.35 -23.87
C ASN A 145 2.32 12.71 -25.26
N ASN A 146 2.40 14.00 -25.64
CA ASN A 146 2.87 14.39 -26.97
C ASN A 146 4.28 13.86 -27.29
N PHE A 147 5.12 13.60 -26.30
CA PHE A 147 6.47 13.04 -26.46
C PHE A 147 6.60 11.57 -26.04
N ALA A 148 5.49 10.89 -25.75
CA ALA A 148 5.48 9.46 -25.51
C ALA A 148 5.67 8.66 -26.81
N PRO A 149 6.15 7.40 -26.75
CA PRO A 149 6.24 6.52 -27.92
C PRO A 149 4.88 6.31 -28.61
N GLU A 150 4.93 6.05 -29.91
CA GLU A 150 3.74 5.72 -30.72
C GLU A 150 3.59 4.20 -30.88
N TYR A 151 2.36 3.72 -30.89
CA TYR A 151 2.02 2.33 -31.20
C TYR A 151 0.85 2.26 -32.18
N THR A 152 0.67 1.11 -32.81
CA THR A 152 -0.47 0.84 -33.69
C THR A 152 -1.51 0.03 -32.93
N ASP A 153 -2.74 0.53 -32.84
CA ASP A 153 -3.84 -0.17 -32.18
C ASP A 153 -4.42 -1.32 -33.04
N ASP A 154 -5.32 -2.10 -32.47
CA ASP A 154 -5.95 -3.24 -33.14
C ASP A 154 -6.79 -2.84 -34.39
N ASN A 155 -7.14 -1.57 -34.53
CA ASN A 155 -7.84 -1.00 -35.67
C ASN A 155 -6.88 -0.40 -36.72
N ASN A 156 -5.58 -0.61 -36.53
CA ASN A 156 -4.51 -0.11 -37.39
C ASN A 156 -4.36 1.41 -37.41
N ASN A 157 -4.77 2.09 -36.30
CA ASN A 157 -4.53 3.51 -36.09
C ASN A 157 -3.26 3.74 -35.29
N THR A 158 -2.51 4.79 -35.65
CA THR A 158 -1.37 5.24 -34.83
C THR A 158 -1.87 6.00 -33.62
N GLN A 159 -1.51 5.54 -32.44
CA GLN A 159 -1.83 6.13 -31.14
C GLN A 159 -0.55 6.44 -30.38
N ARG A 160 -0.62 7.38 -29.42
CA ARG A 160 0.47 7.58 -28.45
C ARG A 160 0.22 6.79 -27.19
N CYS A 161 1.28 6.24 -26.63
CA CYS A 161 1.23 5.63 -25.30
C CYS A 161 0.76 6.65 -24.26
N ALA A 162 0.03 6.22 -23.25
CA ALA A 162 -0.25 7.06 -22.09
C ALA A 162 1.06 7.46 -21.39
N THR A 163 1.11 8.63 -20.74
CA THR A 163 2.29 9.00 -19.92
C THR A 163 2.53 8.03 -18.78
N GLY A 164 1.47 7.38 -18.28
CA GLY A 164 1.46 6.54 -17.09
C GLY A 164 1.19 7.36 -15.82
N CYS A 165 0.36 6.81 -14.93
CA CYS A 165 -0.01 7.44 -13.66
C CYS A 165 1.23 7.80 -12.81
N ALA A 166 2.28 6.99 -12.90
CA ALA A 166 3.53 7.22 -12.19
C ALA A 166 4.24 8.51 -12.65
N ALA A 167 4.36 8.74 -13.95
CA ALA A 167 4.95 9.97 -14.48
C ALA A 167 4.06 11.18 -14.17
N THR A 168 2.74 11.03 -14.27
CA THR A 168 1.78 12.10 -13.97
C THR A 168 1.86 12.54 -12.50
N ALA A 169 1.90 11.59 -11.55
CA ALA A 169 2.04 11.91 -10.14
C ALA A 169 3.38 12.61 -9.84
N MET A 170 4.49 12.11 -10.40
CA MET A 170 5.81 12.71 -10.26
C MET A 170 5.84 14.14 -10.82
N ALA A 171 5.33 14.34 -12.02
CA ALA A 171 5.31 15.63 -12.69
C ALA A 171 4.48 16.68 -11.93
N GLN A 172 3.34 16.28 -11.33
CA GLN A 172 2.53 17.18 -10.50
C GLN A 172 3.29 17.63 -9.23
N ILE A 173 4.02 16.72 -8.55
CA ILE A 173 4.89 17.09 -7.43
C ILE A 173 5.97 18.07 -7.87
N MET A 174 6.63 17.83 -9.01
CA MET A 174 7.67 18.71 -9.53
C MET A 174 7.11 20.07 -9.93
N LYS A 175 5.93 20.12 -10.55
CA LYS A 175 5.23 21.37 -10.89
C LYS A 175 4.81 22.14 -9.63
N PHE A 176 4.33 21.49 -8.60
CA PHE A 176 4.01 22.14 -7.33
C PHE A 176 5.22 22.90 -6.75
N HIS A 177 6.40 22.28 -6.80
CA HIS A 177 7.63 22.91 -6.33
C HIS A 177 8.27 23.87 -7.33
N ASN A 178 7.88 23.86 -8.62
CA ASN A 178 8.55 24.52 -9.74
C ASN A 178 10.07 24.24 -9.70
N TRP A 179 10.46 22.96 -9.61
CA TRP A 179 11.84 22.52 -9.41
C TRP A 179 12.13 21.19 -10.11
N PRO A 180 13.36 20.97 -10.62
CA PRO A 180 14.48 21.93 -10.77
C PRO A 180 14.28 22.86 -11.96
N GLU A 181 15.13 23.89 -12.10
CA GLU A 181 15.16 24.68 -13.33
C GLU A 181 15.67 23.84 -14.51
N GLN A 182 16.67 22.99 -14.27
CA GLN A 182 17.28 22.11 -15.26
C GLN A 182 17.56 20.73 -14.64
N GLY A 183 17.31 19.66 -15.43
CA GLY A 183 17.64 18.30 -15.04
C GLY A 183 19.14 18.02 -14.98
N VAL A 184 19.53 16.81 -14.58
CA VAL A 184 20.92 16.38 -14.41
C VAL A 184 21.15 15.03 -15.10
N GLY A 185 22.25 14.93 -15.85
CA GLY A 185 22.70 13.68 -16.46
C GLY A 185 21.78 13.19 -17.58
N HIS A 186 21.91 11.93 -17.88
CA HIS A 186 21.10 11.23 -18.90
C HIS A 186 20.74 9.83 -18.41
N TYR A 187 19.68 9.26 -18.99
CA TYR A 187 19.30 7.88 -18.77
C TYR A 187 18.77 7.24 -20.05
N SER A 188 19.02 5.95 -20.21
CA SER A 188 18.48 5.13 -21.30
C SER A 188 18.23 3.72 -20.83
N TYR A 189 17.22 3.08 -21.42
CA TYR A 189 16.89 1.67 -21.20
C TYR A 189 16.30 1.04 -22.44
N GLU A 190 16.40 -0.28 -22.52
CA GLU A 190 15.79 -1.06 -23.60
C GLU A 190 14.34 -1.40 -23.25
N HIS A 191 13.41 -0.95 -24.08
CA HIS A 191 12.00 -1.28 -23.99
C HIS A 191 11.66 -2.39 -24.97
N GLN A 192 10.88 -3.40 -24.52
CA GLN A 192 10.59 -4.58 -25.32
C GLN A 192 9.96 -4.26 -26.70
N SER A 193 9.10 -3.25 -26.78
CA SER A 193 8.36 -2.89 -28.01
C SER A 193 8.94 -1.70 -28.75
N PHE A 194 9.67 -0.81 -28.08
CA PHE A 194 10.09 0.48 -28.65
C PHE A 194 11.61 0.62 -28.79
N GLY A 195 12.39 -0.44 -28.46
CA GLY A 195 13.84 -0.37 -28.49
C GLY A 195 14.39 0.56 -27.40
N THR A 196 15.49 1.26 -27.69
CA THR A 196 16.12 2.15 -26.73
C THR A 196 15.29 3.41 -26.51
N ILE A 197 14.85 3.63 -25.28
CA ILE A 197 14.18 4.87 -24.82
C ILE A 197 15.18 5.65 -23.98
N SER A 198 15.33 6.96 -24.23
CA SER A 198 16.33 7.77 -23.56
C SER A 198 15.91 9.21 -23.35
N SER A 199 16.54 9.87 -22.37
CA SER A 199 16.48 11.32 -22.18
C SER A 199 17.81 11.85 -21.65
N ASN A 200 18.22 13.03 -22.15
CA ASN A 200 19.34 13.79 -21.63
C ASN A 200 18.80 14.96 -20.79
N PHE A 201 18.57 14.70 -19.52
CA PHE A 201 17.96 15.66 -18.60
C PHE A 201 18.79 16.95 -18.47
N SER A 202 20.13 16.85 -18.63
CA SER A 202 21.01 18.01 -18.52
C SER A 202 20.88 19.02 -19.69
N GLU A 203 20.19 18.66 -20.77
CA GLU A 203 19.87 19.56 -21.88
C GLU A 203 18.47 20.19 -21.73
N HIS A 204 17.67 19.74 -20.76
CA HIS A 204 16.29 20.17 -20.60
C HIS A 204 16.14 21.20 -19.47
N VAL A 205 15.69 22.40 -19.86
CA VAL A 205 15.25 23.47 -18.95
C VAL A 205 13.72 23.40 -18.87
N TYR A 206 13.19 23.31 -17.67
CA TYR A 206 11.74 23.16 -17.46
C TYR A 206 11.07 24.54 -17.38
N ASP A 207 10.22 24.83 -18.35
CA ASP A 207 9.47 26.08 -18.41
C ASP A 207 8.23 26.02 -17.52
N TRP A 208 8.46 26.17 -16.22
CA TRP A 208 7.41 26.10 -15.20
C TRP A 208 6.27 27.12 -15.42
N THR A 209 6.57 28.25 -16.06
CA THR A 209 5.58 29.32 -16.31
C THR A 209 4.59 28.90 -17.38
N ASN A 210 5.01 28.14 -18.38
CA ASN A 210 4.17 27.63 -19.46
C ASN A 210 3.49 26.29 -19.11
N MET A 211 3.78 25.67 -17.97
CA MET A 211 3.03 24.53 -17.47
C MET A 211 1.82 25.01 -16.70
N ILE A 212 0.65 25.03 -17.33
CA ILE A 212 -0.61 25.50 -16.72
C ILE A 212 -1.31 24.42 -15.92
N ASP A 213 -2.24 24.81 -15.03
CA ASP A 213 -2.92 23.87 -14.13
C ASP A 213 -3.94 22.97 -14.84
N ARG A 214 -4.55 23.44 -15.93
CA ARG A 214 -5.57 22.70 -16.70
C ARG A 214 -5.33 22.85 -18.20
N TYR A 215 -5.49 21.75 -18.91
CA TYR A 215 -5.32 21.67 -20.37
C TYR A 215 -6.65 21.27 -21.03
N ASN A 216 -7.60 22.21 -21.03
CA ASN A 216 -8.86 22.00 -21.72
C ASN A 216 -8.66 22.17 -23.24
N ASN A 217 -9.39 21.41 -24.03
CA ASN A 217 -9.26 21.41 -25.49
C ASN A 217 -9.46 22.84 -26.06
N GLY A 218 -8.47 23.33 -26.80
CA GLY A 218 -8.46 24.65 -27.41
C GLY A 218 -8.12 25.82 -26.49
N GLU A 219 -7.77 25.58 -25.22
CA GLU A 219 -7.46 26.62 -24.23
C GLU A 219 -5.95 26.72 -23.91
N TYR A 220 -5.09 26.02 -24.63
CA TYR A 220 -3.64 26.06 -24.44
C TYR A 220 -2.89 26.20 -25.75
N SER A 221 -1.70 26.80 -25.69
CA SER A 221 -0.79 26.96 -26.83
C SER A 221 0.12 25.74 -27.00
N ASN A 222 0.75 25.60 -28.19
CA ASN A 222 1.76 24.56 -28.41
C ASN A 222 2.93 24.67 -27.43
N VAL A 223 3.35 25.89 -27.06
CA VAL A 223 4.43 26.08 -26.07
C VAL A 223 4.07 25.50 -24.72
N GLN A 224 2.81 25.67 -24.29
CA GLN A 224 2.31 25.10 -23.04
C GLN A 224 2.20 23.58 -23.12
N ALA A 225 1.71 23.06 -24.26
CA ALA A 225 1.64 21.62 -24.51
C ALA A 225 3.03 20.96 -24.49
N ASP A 226 4.00 21.56 -25.18
CA ASP A 226 5.37 21.03 -25.25
C ASP A 226 6.08 21.11 -23.90
N ALA A 227 5.85 22.18 -23.12
CA ALA A 227 6.43 22.32 -21.79
C ALA A 227 6.00 21.17 -20.85
N VAL A 228 4.71 20.86 -20.78
CA VAL A 228 4.23 19.78 -19.91
C VAL A 228 4.60 18.40 -20.47
N ALA A 229 4.56 18.21 -21.79
CA ALA A 229 4.92 16.95 -22.42
C ALA A 229 6.42 16.60 -22.22
N LEU A 230 7.30 17.60 -22.23
CA LEU A 230 8.72 17.42 -21.94
C LEU A 230 8.93 16.89 -20.52
N LEU A 231 8.29 17.53 -19.54
CA LEU A 231 8.36 17.09 -18.15
C LEU A 231 7.83 15.66 -17.99
N MET A 232 6.67 15.37 -18.59
CA MET A 232 6.06 14.02 -18.55
C MET A 232 6.97 12.96 -19.16
N LYS A 233 7.58 13.25 -20.31
CA LYS A 233 8.57 12.36 -20.95
C LYS A 233 9.73 12.09 -20.01
N ASP A 234 10.31 13.14 -19.43
CA ASP A 234 11.49 13.02 -18.57
C ASP A 234 11.16 12.25 -17.29
N CYS A 235 10.01 12.50 -16.67
CA CYS A 235 9.53 11.70 -15.55
C CYS A 235 9.39 10.22 -15.96
N GLY A 236 8.73 9.94 -17.10
CA GLY A 236 8.55 8.57 -17.57
C GLY A 236 9.88 7.85 -17.84
N VAL A 237 10.80 8.49 -18.55
CA VAL A 237 12.12 7.91 -18.83
C VAL A 237 12.90 7.65 -17.55
N SER A 238 12.92 8.61 -16.62
CA SER A 238 13.64 8.47 -15.34
C SER A 238 13.11 7.33 -14.47
N LEU A 239 11.82 7.00 -14.61
CA LEU A 239 11.15 5.91 -13.91
C LEU A 239 11.29 4.54 -14.58
N ASN A 240 11.99 4.45 -15.73
CA ASN A 240 12.06 3.22 -16.53
C ASN A 240 10.66 2.74 -16.95
N MET A 241 9.85 3.68 -17.49
CA MET A 241 8.44 3.44 -17.80
C MET A 241 8.25 2.31 -18.79
N ASN A 242 7.42 1.35 -18.46
CA ASN A 242 6.93 0.35 -19.40
C ASN A 242 5.76 0.97 -20.19
N TYR A 243 6.09 1.61 -21.31
CA TYR A 243 5.13 2.33 -22.15
C TYR A 243 4.20 1.39 -22.91
N GLY A 244 2.94 1.81 -23.06
CA GLY A 244 1.91 1.09 -23.79
C GLY A 244 0.60 1.89 -23.81
N PRO A 245 -0.51 1.26 -24.26
CA PRO A 245 -1.85 1.83 -24.08
C PRO A 245 -2.14 2.12 -22.60
N VAL A 246 -1.62 1.28 -21.71
CA VAL A 246 -1.53 1.48 -20.26
C VAL A 246 -0.06 1.42 -19.90
N SER A 247 0.48 2.51 -19.39
CA SER A 247 1.89 2.65 -19.03
C SER A 247 2.08 2.60 -17.52
N GLY A 248 3.14 1.94 -17.05
CA GLY A 248 3.39 1.76 -15.62
C GLY A 248 4.88 1.71 -15.27
N ALA A 249 5.21 2.05 -14.02
CA ALA A 249 6.55 1.99 -13.45
C ALA A 249 6.53 1.49 -12.01
N SER A 250 7.69 1.02 -11.51
CA SER A 250 7.83 0.55 -10.14
C SER A 250 7.89 1.71 -9.14
N ILE A 251 7.27 1.56 -7.96
CA ILE A 251 7.42 2.50 -6.84
C ILE A 251 8.91 2.73 -6.47
N TYR A 252 9.75 1.71 -6.63
CA TYR A 252 11.17 1.79 -6.27
C TYR A 252 12.00 2.62 -7.25
N SER A 253 11.44 2.98 -8.41
CA SER A 253 12.10 3.86 -9.38
C SER A 253 12.05 5.34 -8.99
N TYR A 254 11.11 5.78 -8.16
CA TYR A 254 10.93 7.20 -7.82
C TYR A 254 12.12 7.80 -7.07
N THR A 255 12.54 7.17 -5.98
CA THR A 255 13.63 7.71 -5.15
C THR A 255 14.93 7.88 -5.96
N PRO A 256 15.41 6.89 -6.75
CA PRO A 256 16.54 7.09 -7.65
C PRO A 256 16.30 8.18 -8.70
N ALA A 257 15.11 8.23 -9.30
CA ALA A 257 14.79 9.23 -10.33
C ALA A 257 14.87 10.66 -9.78
N PHE A 258 14.20 10.94 -8.67
CA PHE A 258 14.22 12.24 -8.01
C PHE A 258 15.64 12.67 -7.61
N LYS A 259 16.42 11.75 -7.05
CA LYS A 259 17.79 12.04 -6.57
C LYS A 259 18.78 12.25 -7.70
N ASN A 260 18.79 11.37 -8.69
CA ASN A 260 19.83 11.33 -9.71
C ASN A 260 19.61 12.37 -10.82
N TYR A 261 18.34 12.69 -11.14
CA TYR A 261 18.02 13.49 -12.32
C TYR A 261 17.37 14.83 -12.02
N PHE A 262 16.73 15.01 -10.84
CA PHE A 262 15.90 16.19 -10.59
C PHE A 262 16.27 16.99 -9.34
N ARG A 263 17.42 16.71 -8.71
CA ARG A 263 17.92 17.45 -7.54
C ARG A 263 16.94 17.49 -6.37
N TYR A 264 16.26 16.37 -6.10
CA TYR A 264 15.44 16.17 -4.91
C TYR A 264 16.14 15.28 -3.88
N SER A 265 15.86 15.51 -2.63
CA SER A 265 15.88 14.43 -1.65
C SER A 265 14.58 13.66 -1.74
N SER A 266 14.64 12.36 -1.73
CA SER A 266 13.45 11.50 -1.81
C SER A 266 13.63 10.26 -0.95
N ARG A 267 12.52 9.75 -0.43
CA ARG A 267 12.46 8.52 0.35
C ARG A 267 11.16 7.77 0.06
N THR A 268 11.25 6.49 -0.23
CA THR A 268 10.11 5.59 -0.29
C THR A 268 9.83 5.04 1.11
N VAL A 269 8.56 5.05 1.53
CA VAL A 269 8.09 4.43 2.78
C VAL A 269 7.05 3.39 2.43
N ASN A 270 7.34 2.13 2.71
CA ASN A 270 6.41 1.02 2.44
C ASN A 270 5.43 0.86 3.60
N ARG A 271 4.17 0.64 3.28
CA ARG A 271 3.10 0.45 4.25
C ARG A 271 3.36 -0.75 5.17
N SER A 272 3.84 -1.85 4.61
CA SER A 272 4.21 -3.05 5.36
C SER A 272 5.40 -2.85 6.32
N GLY A 273 6.15 -1.77 6.13
CA GLY A 273 7.30 -1.39 6.96
C GLY A 273 6.95 -0.51 8.16
N CYS A 274 5.69 -0.14 8.33
CA CYS A 274 5.24 0.81 9.35
C CYS A 274 4.00 0.29 10.07
N GLU A 275 3.91 0.58 11.36
CA GLU A 275 2.63 0.52 12.06
C GLU A 275 1.66 1.54 11.45
N THR A 276 0.34 1.26 11.48
CA THR A 276 -0.66 2.15 10.86
C THR A 276 -0.58 3.59 11.36
N ALA A 277 -0.39 3.78 12.66
CA ALA A 277 -0.28 5.11 13.25
C ALA A 277 1.00 5.84 12.80
N GLU A 278 2.12 5.13 12.65
CA GLU A 278 3.37 5.70 12.14
C GLU A 278 3.24 6.11 10.68
N PHE A 279 2.66 5.25 9.84
CA PHE A 279 2.46 5.55 8.43
C PHE A 279 1.56 6.78 8.23
N THR A 280 0.44 6.85 8.98
CA THR A 280 -0.45 8.03 8.97
C THR A 280 0.29 9.28 9.43
N ARG A 281 1.07 9.21 10.51
CA ARG A 281 1.86 10.33 11.02
C ARG A 281 2.86 10.85 9.99
N ILE A 282 3.59 9.95 9.30
CA ILE A 282 4.52 10.36 8.25
C ILE A 282 3.80 11.14 7.15
N ILE A 283 2.62 10.70 6.72
CA ILE A 283 1.80 11.39 5.72
C ILE A 283 1.39 12.78 6.24
N THR A 284 0.82 12.83 7.44
CA THR A 284 0.32 14.10 7.98
C THR A 284 1.42 15.11 8.28
N ASP A 285 2.58 14.65 8.76
CA ASP A 285 3.75 15.51 8.99
C ASP A 285 4.23 16.16 7.67
N GLU A 286 4.34 15.38 6.57
CA GLU A 286 4.72 15.93 5.26
C GLU A 286 3.69 16.95 4.75
N LEU A 287 2.41 16.65 4.85
CA LEU A 287 1.35 17.55 4.41
C LEU A 287 1.31 18.85 5.24
N GLN A 288 1.51 18.78 6.56
CA GLN A 288 1.57 19.97 7.44
C GLN A 288 2.79 20.85 7.12
N GLU A 289 3.88 20.26 6.68
CA GLU A 289 5.06 20.97 6.19
C GLU A 289 4.89 21.51 4.74
N GLY A 290 3.69 21.40 4.17
CA GLY A 290 3.37 21.88 2.83
C GLY A 290 4.02 21.05 1.73
N ARG A 291 4.21 19.75 1.93
CA ARG A 291 4.81 18.86 0.93
C ARG A 291 3.80 17.78 0.51
N PRO A 292 3.27 17.84 -0.71
CA PRO A 292 2.45 16.77 -1.25
C PRO A 292 3.29 15.51 -1.49
N ILE A 293 2.66 14.35 -1.42
CA ILE A 293 3.30 13.04 -1.52
C ILE A 293 2.73 12.23 -2.69
N ILE A 294 3.49 11.27 -3.19
CA ILE A 294 2.98 10.26 -4.11
C ILE A 294 2.56 9.04 -3.29
N TYR A 295 1.34 8.58 -3.48
CA TYR A 295 0.84 7.32 -2.95
C TYR A 295 0.77 6.29 -4.07
N CYS A 296 1.23 5.07 -3.85
CA CYS A 296 1.22 4.02 -4.86
C CYS A 296 1.10 2.63 -4.24
N GLY A 297 0.77 1.67 -5.09
CA GLY A 297 0.65 0.27 -4.77
C GLY A 297 0.29 -0.56 -5.98
N THR A 298 0.22 -1.88 -5.80
CA THR A 298 -0.05 -2.84 -6.86
C THR A 298 -1.23 -3.75 -6.47
N GLY A 299 -2.22 -3.83 -7.33
CA GLY A 299 -3.33 -4.78 -7.26
C GLY A 299 -3.22 -5.87 -8.34
N GLU A 300 -4.27 -6.69 -8.51
CA GLU A 300 -4.30 -7.73 -9.55
C GLU A 300 -4.30 -7.13 -10.95
N ASP A 301 -4.98 -6.00 -11.14
CA ASP A 301 -5.10 -5.31 -12.44
C ASP A 301 -3.93 -4.37 -12.74
N GLY A 302 -2.85 -4.39 -11.93
CA GLY A 302 -1.65 -3.59 -12.13
C GLY A 302 -1.32 -2.65 -10.99
N GLY A 303 -0.32 -1.79 -11.22
CA GLY A 303 0.13 -0.78 -10.27
C GLY A 303 -0.49 0.59 -10.58
N HIS A 304 -0.78 1.35 -9.52
CA HIS A 304 -1.30 2.71 -9.64
C HIS A 304 -0.55 3.68 -8.72
N ALA A 305 -0.45 4.93 -9.18
CA ALA A 305 0.12 6.03 -8.42
C ALA A 305 -0.80 7.26 -8.54
N PHE A 306 -0.85 8.06 -7.47
CA PHE A 306 -1.60 9.32 -7.42
C PHE A 306 -0.99 10.25 -6.38
N VAL A 307 -1.42 11.50 -6.36
CA VAL A 307 -0.93 12.49 -5.40
C VAL A 307 -1.88 12.57 -4.20
N VAL A 308 -1.30 12.62 -3.00
CA VAL A 308 -1.99 12.98 -1.77
C VAL A 308 -1.44 14.33 -1.32
N ASP A 309 -2.31 15.31 -1.14
CA ASP A 309 -1.91 16.70 -0.98
C ASP A 309 -2.71 17.50 0.06
N GLY A 310 -3.52 16.83 0.88
CA GLY A 310 -4.26 17.43 1.96
C GLY A 310 -4.92 16.38 2.86
N TYR A 311 -5.52 16.79 3.96
CA TYR A 311 -6.31 15.90 4.82
C TYR A 311 -7.26 16.68 5.74
N ASP A 312 -8.30 16.01 6.24
CA ASP A 312 -9.31 16.54 7.14
C ASP A 312 -9.15 16.04 8.60
N THR A 313 -10.01 16.53 9.49
CA THR A 313 -10.05 16.14 10.92
C THR A 313 -10.39 14.68 11.17
N ASN A 314 -10.90 13.95 10.19
CA ASN A 314 -11.14 12.50 10.25
C ASN A 314 -9.94 11.69 9.73
N TYR A 315 -8.85 12.37 9.34
CA TYR A 315 -7.70 11.78 8.63
C TYR A 315 -8.07 11.18 7.27
N PHE A 316 -9.13 11.70 6.63
CA PHE A 316 -9.38 11.42 5.23
C PHE A 316 -8.39 12.23 4.41
N LEU A 317 -7.65 11.54 3.54
CA LEU A 317 -6.62 12.14 2.71
C LEU A 317 -7.25 12.74 1.44
N HIS A 318 -6.89 13.98 1.11
CA HIS A 318 -7.24 14.55 -0.19
C HIS A 318 -6.37 13.92 -1.27
N VAL A 319 -7.03 13.41 -2.30
CA VAL A 319 -6.41 12.67 -3.42
C VAL A 319 -6.66 13.39 -4.72
N ASN A 320 -5.58 13.66 -5.45
CA ASN A 320 -5.59 14.01 -6.86
C ASN A 320 -5.25 12.74 -7.67
N TRP A 321 -6.24 12.18 -8.33
CA TRP A 321 -6.13 10.90 -9.02
C TRP A 321 -5.29 10.95 -10.30
N GLY A 322 -4.91 12.13 -10.80
CA GLY A 322 -4.19 12.29 -12.05
C GLY A 322 -5.04 12.04 -13.31
N TRP A 323 -6.34 12.38 -13.22
CA TRP A 323 -7.35 12.21 -14.27
C TRP A 323 -8.09 13.51 -14.59
N GLY A 324 -7.34 14.59 -14.79
CA GLY A 324 -7.92 15.89 -15.14
C GLY A 324 -8.72 16.55 -14.01
N GLY A 325 -8.58 16.07 -12.77
CA GLY A 325 -9.32 16.52 -11.61
C GLY A 325 -10.67 15.82 -11.41
N TYR A 326 -10.97 14.79 -12.22
CA TYR A 326 -12.18 13.99 -12.03
C TYR A 326 -12.10 13.21 -10.72
N SER A 327 -13.17 13.35 -9.93
CA SER A 327 -13.35 12.63 -8.67
C SER A 327 -12.29 12.90 -7.60
N ASP A 328 -11.48 13.96 -7.74
CA ASP A 328 -10.58 14.40 -6.66
C ASP A 328 -11.41 14.70 -5.39
N GLY A 329 -10.89 14.35 -4.22
CA GLY A 329 -11.62 14.53 -2.96
C GLY A 329 -10.92 13.87 -1.78
N TYR A 330 -11.65 13.77 -0.66
CA TYR A 330 -11.18 13.22 0.62
C TYR A 330 -11.68 11.80 0.82
N PHE A 331 -10.75 10.86 1.11
CA PHE A 331 -11.06 9.43 1.19
C PHE A 331 -10.38 8.77 2.40
N ASP A 332 -11.06 7.81 3.02
CA ASP A 332 -10.43 6.92 3.99
C ASP A 332 -9.52 5.89 3.28
N MET A 333 -8.23 6.20 3.24
CA MET A 333 -7.24 5.39 2.50
C MET A 333 -6.90 4.06 3.19
N ASN A 334 -7.41 3.80 4.41
CA ASN A 334 -7.21 2.49 5.05
C ASN A 334 -7.84 1.35 4.25
N TYR A 335 -8.86 1.62 3.45
CA TYR A 335 -9.48 0.62 2.57
C TYR A 335 -8.61 0.20 1.38
N MET A 336 -7.46 0.85 1.17
CA MET A 336 -6.40 0.38 0.27
C MET A 336 -5.55 -0.74 0.85
N ASP A 337 -5.65 -1.01 2.17
CA ASP A 337 -4.85 -2.02 2.88
C ASP A 337 -5.75 -3.15 3.44
N PRO A 338 -6.13 -4.14 2.63
CA PRO A 338 -6.99 -5.23 3.09
C PRO A 338 -6.35 -6.07 4.22
N ALA A 339 -5.03 -6.23 4.20
CA ALA A 339 -4.31 -6.98 5.22
C ALA A 339 -4.37 -6.28 6.59
N GLY A 340 -4.20 -4.95 6.62
CA GLY A 340 -4.35 -4.13 7.83
C GLY A 340 -5.78 -4.12 8.39
N LEU A 341 -6.76 -4.50 7.58
CA LEU A 341 -8.16 -4.65 7.96
C LEU A 341 -8.53 -6.11 8.34
N GLY A 342 -7.56 -7.04 8.32
CA GLY A 342 -7.78 -8.44 8.65
C GLY A 342 -8.39 -9.28 7.52
N ILE A 343 -8.35 -8.79 6.28
CA ILE A 343 -8.84 -9.50 5.10
C ILE A 343 -7.67 -10.18 4.40
N GLY A 344 -7.68 -11.49 4.33
CA GLY A 344 -6.74 -12.24 3.48
C GLY A 344 -7.29 -12.40 2.06
N GLY A 345 -6.57 -11.90 1.06
CA GLY A 345 -6.64 -12.38 -0.31
C GLY A 345 -7.89 -12.07 -1.15
N GLY A 346 -8.47 -10.86 -1.08
CA GLY A 346 -9.49 -10.39 -2.03
C GLY A 346 -8.91 -9.92 -3.38
N SER A 347 -9.72 -9.62 -4.41
CA SER A 347 -9.28 -9.17 -5.74
C SER A 347 -9.11 -7.65 -5.88
N GLY A 348 -9.66 -6.87 -4.94
CA GLY A 348 -9.57 -5.40 -4.93
C GLY A 348 -8.42 -4.84 -4.11
N ALA A 349 -8.27 -3.53 -4.13
CA ALA A 349 -7.29 -2.74 -3.39
C ALA A 349 -5.80 -3.02 -3.74
N PHE A 350 -4.90 -2.32 -3.06
CA PHE A 350 -3.46 -2.56 -3.20
C PHE A 350 -3.03 -3.75 -2.34
N LYS A 351 -2.80 -4.89 -2.96
CA LYS A 351 -2.35 -6.10 -2.28
C LYS A 351 -0.86 -6.11 -1.99
N TRP A 352 -0.08 -5.45 -2.85
CA TRP A 352 1.39 -5.50 -2.84
C TRP A 352 1.99 -4.12 -3.02
N ASN A 353 3.19 -3.95 -2.48
CA ASN A 353 4.01 -2.76 -2.68
C ASN A 353 3.29 -1.44 -2.37
N GLN A 354 2.33 -1.46 -1.44
CA GLN A 354 1.68 -0.23 -1.00
C GLN A 354 2.66 0.65 -0.25
N GLY A 355 2.70 1.92 -0.61
CA GLY A 355 3.60 2.86 0.02
C GLY A 355 3.46 4.28 -0.49
N ILE A 356 4.27 5.15 0.08
CA ILE A 356 4.36 6.56 -0.28
C ILE A 356 5.77 6.91 -0.70
N VAL A 357 5.88 7.90 -1.58
CA VAL A 357 7.15 8.52 -1.95
C VAL A 357 7.14 9.97 -1.47
N LEU A 358 8.09 10.27 -0.62
CA LEU A 358 8.37 11.61 -0.12
C LEU A 358 9.42 12.25 -1.03
N ALA A 359 9.21 13.51 -1.40
CA ALA A 359 10.14 14.26 -2.24
C ALA A 359 10.17 15.72 -1.83
N ARG A 360 11.37 16.26 -1.62
CA ARG A 360 11.58 17.69 -1.38
C ARG A 360 12.74 18.22 -2.20
N PRO A 361 12.61 19.40 -2.81
CA PRO A 361 13.71 20.03 -3.57
C PRO A 361 14.94 20.23 -2.69
N LEU A 362 16.11 19.83 -3.19
CA LEU A 362 17.39 20.17 -2.55
C LEU A 362 17.79 21.58 -2.98
N LYS A 363 17.23 22.58 -2.30
CA LYS A 363 17.65 23.98 -2.38
C LYS A 363 18.65 24.28 -1.28
N ASP A 364 19.38 25.38 -1.39
CA ASP A 364 20.35 25.79 -0.37
C ASP A 364 19.71 25.83 1.02
N GLY A 365 20.33 25.16 2.00
CA GLY A 365 19.86 25.09 3.37
C GLY A 365 18.77 24.04 3.63
N VAL A 366 18.40 23.23 2.65
CA VAL A 366 17.45 22.10 2.82
C VAL A 366 18.21 20.82 3.14
N GLU A 367 17.99 20.27 4.34
CA GLU A 367 18.59 19.00 4.73
C GLU A 367 17.91 17.84 4.00
N PRO A 368 18.66 16.85 3.50
CA PRO A 368 18.11 15.64 2.90
C PRO A 368 17.26 14.84 3.90
N TYR A 369 16.34 14.01 3.40
CA TYR A 369 15.72 12.97 4.22
C TYR A 369 16.79 12.00 4.73
N GLU A 370 16.67 11.63 6.01
CA GLU A 370 17.48 10.56 6.55
C GLU A 370 17.16 9.23 5.85
N PHE A 371 18.19 8.47 5.48
CA PHE A 371 18.01 7.12 4.96
C PHE A 371 17.45 6.21 6.05
N ILE A 372 16.33 5.56 5.79
CA ILE A 372 15.71 4.57 6.69
C ILE A 372 15.65 3.22 5.97
N GLN A 373 16.40 2.25 6.48
CA GLN A 373 16.39 0.90 5.95
C GLN A 373 15.04 0.21 6.20
N GLN A 374 14.54 -0.52 5.19
CA GLN A 374 13.32 -1.32 5.26
C GLN A 374 13.57 -2.66 4.57
N LEU A 375 14.01 -3.65 5.34
CA LEU A 375 14.08 -5.04 4.88
C LEU A 375 12.81 -5.77 5.30
N CYS A 376 12.33 -6.69 4.47
CA CYS A 376 11.15 -7.51 4.75
C CYS A 376 11.33 -8.94 4.27
N PHE A 377 10.39 -9.80 4.63
CA PHE A 377 10.29 -11.16 4.08
C PHE A 377 9.22 -11.18 2.99
N VAL A 378 9.44 -12.02 1.98
CA VAL A 378 8.53 -12.13 0.83
C VAL A 378 8.31 -13.60 0.45
N LEU A 379 7.17 -13.89 -0.17
CA LEU A 379 6.91 -15.16 -0.82
C LEU A 379 7.66 -15.23 -2.16
N PHE A 380 8.40 -16.31 -2.40
CA PHE A 380 9.12 -16.51 -3.66
C PHE A 380 9.09 -17.96 -4.08
N ASN A 381 8.66 -18.25 -5.30
CA ASN A 381 8.51 -19.61 -5.85
C ASN A 381 7.76 -20.56 -4.89
N ASP A 382 6.63 -20.10 -4.36
CA ASP A 382 5.80 -20.81 -3.37
C ASP A 382 6.51 -21.14 -2.04
N VAL A 383 7.70 -20.57 -1.80
CA VAL A 383 8.41 -20.66 -0.53
C VAL A 383 8.19 -19.39 0.28
N GLN A 384 7.52 -19.55 1.41
CA GLN A 384 7.28 -18.46 2.35
C GLN A 384 8.61 -17.95 2.92
N GLY A 385 8.83 -16.63 2.80
CA GLY A 385 9.88 -15.93 3.55
C GLY A 385 9.50 -15.82 5.02
N GLY A 386 10.47 -15.52 5.87
CA GLY A 386 10.18 -15.35 7.28
C GLY A 386 11.39 -15.67 8.18
N ILE A 387 11.08 -15.80 9.47
CA ILE A 387 12.00 -16.12 10.52
C ILE A 387 11.73 -17.54 11.03
N PHE A 388 12.75 -18.40 11.07
CA PHE A 388 12.62 -19.82 11.40
C PHE A 388 13.68 -20.25 12.40
N CYS A 389 13.32 -21.10 13.36
CA CYS A 389 14.30 -21.78 14.20
C CYS A 389 14.89 -22.99 13.46
N LYS A 390 16.23 -23.12 13.46
CA LYS A 390 16.91 -24.23 12.79
C LYS A 390 16.95 -25.50 13.64
N GLN A 391 17.02 -25.36 14.97
CA GLN A 391 17.10 -26.49 15.88
C GLN A 391 15.72 -27.03 16.24
N GLU A 392 15.68 -28.32 16.67
CA GLU A 392 14.54 -28.88 17.37
C GLU A 392 14.37 -28.23 18.76
N MET A 393 13.15 -27.94 19.12
CA MET A 393 12.79 -27.28 20.39
C MET A 393 12.06 -28.25 21.34
N PRO A 394 12.21 -28.10 22.66
CA PRO A 394 12.96 -27.08 23.38
C PRO A 394 14.46 -27.38 23.53
N THR A 395 15.30 -26.33 23.61
CA THR A 395 16.72 -26.40 23.96
C THR A 395 16.98 -26.00 25.43
N ASN A 396 18.22 -26.10 25.90
CA ASN A 396 18.55 -25.61 27.24
C ASN A 396 18.75 -24.08 27.22
N LYS A 397 18.36 -23.42 28.29
CA LYS A 397 18.70 -22.03 28.53
C LYS A 397 20.21 -21.87 28.64
N GLY A 398 20.76 -20.97 27.86
CA GLY A 398 22.21 -20.76 27.73
C GLY A 398 22.81 -21.35 26.46
N ASP A 399 22.09 -22.24 25.77
CA ASP A 399 22.52 -22.73 24.46
C ASP A 399 22.37 -21.62 23.40
N ASP A 400 23.25 -21.64 22.41
CA ASP A 400 23.12 -20.81 21.23
C ASP A 400 22.06 -21.39 20.28
N VAL A 401 21.13 -20.54 19.88
CA VAL A 401 20.05 -20.88 18.96
C VAL A 401 20.31 -20.24 17.60
N THR A 402 20.28 -21.03 16.54
CA THR A 402 20.37 -20.53 15.17
C THR A 402 18.99 -20.24 14.60
N ILE A 403 18.80 -19.00 14.22
CA ILE A 403 17.57 -18.50 13.60
C ILE A 403 17.87 -18.14 12.13
N LEU A 404 17.06 -18.62 11.21
CA LEU A 404 17.22 -18.41 9.78
C LEU A 404 16.28 -17.27 9.33
N LEU A 405 16.83 -16.29 8.63
CA LEU A 405 16.08 -15.27 7.91
C LEU A 405 16.04 -15.70 6.44
N ARG A 406 14.84 -16.00 5.92
CA ARG A 406 14.62 -16.57 4.57
C ARG A 406 13.90 -15.60 3.66
N ASN A 407 14.29 -15.55 2.38
CA ASN A 407 13.66 -14.75 1.35
C ASN A 407 13.54 -13.28 1.75
N THR A 408 14.67 -12.63 2.00
CA THR A 408 14.77 -11.23 2.40
C THR A 408 14.74 -10.31 1.18
N ALA A 409 13.93 -9.25 1.21
CA ALA A 409 13.91 -8.20 0.19
C ALA A 409 14.26 -6.83 0.81
N ASN A 410 14.88 -5.97 0.00
CA ASN A 410 15.14 -4.60 0.37
C ASN A 410 14.08 -3.67 -0.23
N LEU A 411 13.27 -3.06 0.62
CA LEU A 411 12.22 -2.10 0.26
C LEU A 411 12.59 -0.64 0.57
N SER A 412 13.85 -0.35 0.85
CA SER A 412 14.28 0.97 1.35
C SER A 412 14.24 2.11 0.31
N GLY A 413 14.01 1.80 -0.97
CA GLY A 413 14.15 2.77 -2.07
C GLY A 413 15.60 3.09 -2.44
N GLU A 414 16.57 2.60 -1.66
CA GLU A 414 18.02 2.69 -1.88
C GLU A 414 18.70 1.37 -1.56
N SER A 415 19.92 1.18 -2.03
CA SER A 415 20.71 -0.01 -1.68
C SER A 415 21.03 -0.03 -0.19
N PHE A 416 20.86 -1.19 0.43
CA PHE A 416 21.21 -1.43 1.82
C PHE A 416 22.60 -2.06 1.92
N PHE A 417 23.42 -1.47 2.78
CA PHE A 417 24.72 -1.99 3.22
C PHE A 417 24.74 -1.99 4.74
N GLY A 418 25.04 -3.10 5.36
CA GLY A 418 25.00 -3.12 6.84
C GLY A 418 25.00 -4.51 7.44
N SER A 419 24.30 -4.62 8.57
CA SER A 419 24.26 -5.81 9.40
C SER A 419 22.84 -6.28 9.66
N LEU A 420 22.69 -7.58 9.90
CA LEU A 420 21.46 -8.23 10.33
C LEU A 420 21.60 -8.77 11.74
N ASN A 421 20.47 -8.98 12.40
CA ASN A 421 20.40 -9.59 13.72
C ASN A 421 18.98 -10.11 14.00
N VAL A 422 18.77 -10.66 15.18
CA VAL A 422 17.47 -10.92 15.78
C VAL A 422 17.38 -10.20 17.12
N GLY A 423 16.21 -9.61 17.39
CA GLY A 423 15.90 -8.97 18.67
C GLY A 423 14.83 -9.75 19.42
N VAL A 424 14.98 -9.85 20.74
CA VAL A 424 14.02 -10.45 21.68
C VAL A 424 13.26 -9.32 22.34
N PHE A 425 11.95 -9.33 22.25
CA PHE A 425 11.05 -8.28 22.76
C PHE A 425 10.10 -8.88 23.79
N ASP A 426 9.84 -8.13 24.86
CA ASP A 426 8.83 -8.50 25.86
C ASP A 426 7.40 -8.18 25.38
N ASP A 427 6.40 -8.50 26.21
CA ASP A 427 4.98 -8.26 25.92
C ASP A 427 4.62 -6.78 25.76
N SER A 428 5.46 -5.85 26.25
CA SER A 428 5.30 -4.42 26.05
C SER A 428 5.88 -3.94 24.70
N GLY A 429 6.60 -4.83 24.00
CA GLY A 429 7.33 -4.52 22.77
C GLY A 429 8.72 -3.89 23.03
N ALA A 430 9.20 -3.87 24.27
CA ALA A 430 10.54 -3.37 24.61
C ALA A 430 11.61 -4.42 24.26
N LEU A 431 12.73 -3.95 23.70
CA LEU A 431 13.86 -4.80 23.37
C LEU A 431 14.56 -5.27 24.65
N VAL A 432 14.60 -6.59 24.88
CA VAL A 432 15.24 -7.23 26.02
C VAL A 432 16.70 -7.54 25.72
N THR A 433 16.98 -8.14 24.58
CA THR A 433 18.33 -8.48 24.13
C THR A 433 18.37 -8.66 22.61
N MET A 434 19.56 -8.77 22.07
CA MET A 434 19.80 -9.08 20.67
C MET A 434 20.73 -10.28 20.54
N GLY A 435 20.67 -10.96 19.41
CA GLY A 435 21.62 -11.96 19.01
C GLY A 435 22.99 -11.38 18.63
N ASN A 436 23.83 -12.17 18.01
CA ASN A 436 25.09 -11.72 17.46
C ASN A 436 24.85 -10.92 16.19
N GLU A 437 25.57 -9.80 16.04
CA GLU A 437 25.53 -9.00 14.82
C GLU A 437 26.21 -9.77 13.67
N GLU A 438 25.47 -9.99 12.60
CA GLU A 438 25.97 -10.57 11.35
C GLU A 438 26.13 -9.46 10.32
N ARG A 439 27.38 -9.08 10.07
CA ARG A 439 27.72 -8.10 9.06
C ARG A 439 27.66 -8.75 7.68
N LEU A 440 26.93 -8.12 6.76
CA LEU A 440 26.80 -8.62 5.38
C LEU A 440 28.06 -8.27 4.60
N GLU A 441 29.02 -9.19 4.58
CA GLU A 441 30.31 -9.04 3.91
C GLU A 441 30.63 -10.26 3.04
N ASN A 442 31.39 -10.04 1.98
CA ASN A 442 32.00 -11.12 1.22
C ASN A 442 33.26 -11.66 1.94
N ASN A 443 33.88 -12.70 1.40
CA ASN A 443 35.06 -13.32 1.99
C ASN A 443 36.29 -12.39 2.09
N ASN A 444 36.25 -11.22 1.45
CA ASN A 444 37.31 -10.23 1.47
C ASN A 444 37.01 -9.08 2.48
N GLY A 445 35.89 -9.14 3.22
CA GLY A 445 35.44 -8.10 4.15
C GLY A 445 34.79 -6.88 3.47
N GLU A 446 34.41 -7.01 2.19
CA GLU A 446 33.69 -5.95 1.49
C GLU A 446 32.18 -6.13 1.74
N LEU A 447 31.50 -5.01 2.04
CA LEU A 447 30.06 -5.01 2.27
C LEU A 447 29.29 -5.52 1.05
N LEU A 448 28.38 -6.43 1.28
CA LEU A 448 27.43 -6.90 0.28
C LEU A 448 26.32 -5.88 0.09
N GLU A 449 26.02 -5.59 -1.16
CA GLU A 449 24.93 -4.71 -1.53
C GLU A 449 23.61 -5.47 -1.59
N PHE A 450 22.63 -5.04 -0.79
CA PHE A 450 21.24 -5.42 -0.96
C PHE A 450 20.53 -4.33 -1.77
N GLN A 451 20.43 -4.53 -3.08
CA GLN A 451 19.84 -3.56 -4.01
C GLN A 451 18.36 -3.31 -3.70
N SER A 452 17.94 -2.05 -3.84
CA SER A 452 16.53 -1.68 -3.68
C SER A 452 15.61 -2.46 -4.63
N GLY A 453 14.47 -2.90 -4.11
CA GLY A 453 13.48 -3.68 -4.86
C GLY A 453 13.93 -5.11 -5.21
N ARG A 454 15.06 -5.58 -4.70
CA ARG A 454 15.59 -6.94 -4.97
C ARG A 454 15.28 -7.90 -3.83
N LEU A 455 14.98 -9.13 -4.23
CA LEU A 455 14.84 -10.28 -3.35
C LEU A 455 16.15 -11.09 -3.32
N TYR A 456 16.50 -11.54 -2.13
CA TYR A 456 17.62 -12.46 -1.87
C TYR A 456 17.08 -13.78 -1.32
N SER A 457 16.99 -14.78 -2.18
CA SER A 457 16.44 -16.10 -1.84
C SER A 457 17.52 -16.99 -1.24
N VAL A 458 17.97 -16.61 -0.05
CA VAL A 458 18.97 -17.34 0.75
C VAL A 458 18.51 -17.43 2.20
N ASP A 459 18.95 -18.45 2.91
CA ASP A 459 18.81 -18.57 4.36
C ASP A 459 20.00 -17.91 5.04
N LEU A 460 19.74 -16.78 5.73
CA LEU A 460 20.76 -16.04 6.46
C LEU A 460 20.72 -16.47 7.95
N PRO A 461 21.75 -17.15 8.47
CA PRO A 461 21.75 -17.65 9.84
C PRO A 461 22.11 -16.53 10.82
N MET A 462 21.28 -16.37 11.86
CA MET A 462 21.51 -15.49 13.00
C MET A 462 21.70 -16.33 14.25
N THR A 463 22.61 -15.95 15.13
CA THR A 463 22.86 -16.66 16.40
C THR A 463 22.31 -15.85 17.57
N LEU A 464 21.47 -16.48 18.38
CA LEU A 464 20.90 -15.91 19.62
C LEU A 464 21.38 -16.73 20.81
N ASN A 465 22.15 -16.12 21.72
CA ASN A 465 22.47 -16.73 23.01
C ASN A 465 21.34 -16.47 24.02
N THR A 466 20.87 -17.51 24.69
CA THR A 466 19.68 -17.46 25.55
C THR A 466 19.98 -17.33 27.05
N ALA A 467 21.27 -17.30 27.47
CA ALA A 467 21.67 -17.36 28.88
C ALA A 467 21.11 -16.22 29.73
N GLY A 468 21.14 -15.00 29.23
CA GLY A 468 20.73 -13.79 29.96
C GLY A 468 19.23 -13.51 29.97
N ILE A 469 18.40 -14.33 29.31
CA ILE A 469 16.97 -14.08 29.16
C ILE A 469 16.23 -14.64 30.38
N ALA A 470 15.44 -13.82 31.10
CA ALA A 470 14.64 -14.26 32.24
C ALA A 470 13.55 -15.25 31.82
N ASP A 471 12.97 -15.97 32.78
CA ASP A 471 11.80 -16.80 32.49
C ASP A 471 10.61 -15.91 32.14
N GLY A 472 9.89 -16.26 31.06
CA GLY A 472 8.79 -15.46 30.51
C GLY A 472 8.47 -15.79 29.06
N ASN A 473 7.54 -15.03 28.50
CA ASN A 473 7.17 -15.10 27.09
C ASN A 473 7.73 -13.89 26.36
N TYR A 474 8.18 -14.10 25.13
CA TYR A 474 8.85 -13.10 24.32
C TYR A 474 8.49 -13.26 22.85
N ILE A 475 8.74 -12.21 22.07
CA ILE A 475 8.65 -12.22 20.61
C ILE A 475 10.04 -12.01 20.04
N VAL A 476 10.47 -12.87 19.14
CA VAL A 476 11.74 -12.72 18.42
C VAL A 476 11.47 -12.20 17.02
N ARG A 477 12.12 -11.10 16.64
CA ARG A 477 11.98 -10.45 15.32
C ARG A 477 13.33 -10.24 14.65
N ALA A 478 13.32 -10.26 13.32
CA ALA A 478 14.49 -9.88 12.53
C ALA A 478 14.76 -8.38 12.65
N MET A 479 16.04 -8.03 12.69
CA MET A 479 16.55 -6.68 12.82
C MET A 479 17.56 -6.39 11.72
N SER A 480 17.62 -5.14 11.26
CA SER A 480 18.64 -4.65 10.34
C SER A 480 19.24 -3.34 10.85
N LYS A 481 20.49 -3.09 10.48
CA LYS A 481 21.18 -1.83 10.76
C LYS A 481 21.97 -1.43 9.52
N ALA A 482 21.56 -0.37 8.83
CA ALA A 482 22.35 0.20 7.77
C ALA A 482 23.66 0.79 8.34
N ASN A 483 24.71 0.80 7.52
CA ASN A 483 26.01 1.31 7.94
C ASN A 483 25.90 2.77 8.41
N GLY A 484 26.34 3.05 9.64
CA GLY A 484 26.21 4.37 10.27
C GLY A 484 24.83 4.70 10.88
N ASN A 485 23.87 3.76 10.88
CA ASN A 485 22.50 3.97 11.32
C ASN A 485 22.17 3.13 12.59
N VAL A 486 20.89 3.15 13.02
CA VAL A 486 20.36 2.43 14.17
C VAL A 486 19.75 1.09 13.80
N TRP A 487 19.62 0.18 14.79
CA TRP A 487 18.88 -1.06 14.61
C TRP A 487 17.38 -0.79 14.44
N ARG A 488 16.80 -1.42 13.42
CA ARG A 488 15.36 -1.37 13.14
C ARG A 488 14.81 -2.77 12.93
N LYS A 489 13.57 -3.01 13.33
CA LYS A 489 12.84 -4.24 13.00
C LYS A 489 12.69 -4.32 11.48
N PHE A 490 12.66 -5.56 10.95
CA PHE A 490 12.22 -5.76 9.57
C PHE A 490 10.81 -5.22 9.39
N ALA A 491 10.54 -4.76 8.18
CA ALA A 491 9.26 -4.22 7.75
C ALA A 491 8.17 -5.30 7.55
N SER A 492 8.31 -6.46 8.17
CA SER A 492 7.33 -7.53 8.15
C SER A 492 6.93 -7.91 9.58
N THR A 493 5.72 -8.43 9.74
CA THR A 493 5.17 -8.87 11.02
C THR A 493 5.67 -10.24 11.46
N ASP A 494 6.43 -10.93 10.60
CA ASP A 494 6.96 -12.27 10.88
C ASP A 494 7.79 -12.30 12.17
N CYS A 495 7.51 -13.25 13.03
CA CYS A 495 8.17 -13.41 14.31
C CYS A 495 8.21 -14.88 14.75
N LEU A 496 8.97 -15.16 15.82
CA LEU A 496 8.86 -16.40 16.58
C LEU A 496 8.37 -16.07 18.00
N ASN A 497 7.43 -16.85 18.50
CA ASN A 497 7.08 -16.85 19.92
C ASN A 497 8.14 -17.62 20.67
N MET A 498 8.75 -16.99 21.69
CA MET A 498 9.75 -17.61 22.56
C MET A 498 9.20 -17.72 23.97
N THR A 499 9.34 -18.91 24.55
CA THR A 499 9.05 -19.15 25.96
C THR A 499 10.33 -19.62 26.66
N VAL A 500 10.68 -18.98 27.77
CA VAL A 500 11.76 -19.38 28.66
C VAL A 500 11.16 -19.82 29.97
N ALA A 501 11.31 -21.09 30.35
CA ALA A 501 10.79 -21.65 31.59
C ALA A 501 11.58 -22.90 31.98
N ASP A 502 11.74 -23.15 33.28
CA ASP A 502 12.35 -24.39 33.84
C ASP A 502 13.72 -24.73 33.22
N GLY A 503 14.52 -23.70 32.95
CA GLY A 503 15.84 -23.87 32.33
C GLY A 503 15.81 -24.32 30.86
N LYS A 504 14.67 -24.19 30.19
CA LYS A 504 14.48 -24.50 28.79
C LYS A 504 14.03 -23.29 27.99
N VAL A 505 14.31 -23.31 26.70
CA VAL A 505 13.87 -22.30 25.72
C VAL A 505 13.12 -23.01 24.60
N SER A 506 11.95 -22.49 24.27
CA SER A 506 11.16 -22.93 23.11
C SER A 506 10.95 -21.76 22.18
N LEU A 507 11.18 -21.95 20.87
CA LEU A 507 10.88 -20.99 19.80
C LEU A 507 9.96 -21.68 18.80
N VAL A 508 8.78 -21.10 18.61
CA VAL A 508 7.79 -21.62 17.67
C VAL A 508 7.28 -20.50 16.76
N SER A 509 7.06 -20.80 15.50
CA SER A 509 6.31 -19.88 14.64
C SER A 509 4.91 -19.68 15.25
N PRO A 510 4.37 -18.46 15.22
CA PRO A 510 2.98 -18.26 15.62
C PRO A 510 2.11 -19.26 14.86
N THR A 511 1.36 -20.08 15.59
CA THR A 511 0.44 -21.01 14.95
C THR A 511 -0.65 -20.18 14.28
N PRO A 512 -0.82 -20.24 12.94
CA PRO A 512 -1.93 -19.56 12.31
C PRO A 512 -3.20 -20.09 12.95
N ASN A 513 -4.08 -19.22 13.41
CA ASN A 513 -5.37 -19.62 13.98
C ASN A 513 -6.30 -20.07 12.84
N ILE A 514 -5.93 -21.19 12.20
CA ILE A 514 -6.67 -21.77 11.09
C ILE A 514 -7.83 -22.56 11.70
N SER A 515 -9.04 -22.04 11.55
CA SER A 515 -10.24 -22.80 11.83
C SER A 515 -10.81 -23.36 10.53
N LEU A 516 -10.97 -24.68 10.48
CA LEU A 516 -11.73 -25.32 9.41
C LEU A 516 -13.21 -25.09 9.72
N THR A 517 -13.84 -24.16 9.03
CA THR A 517 -15.28 -23.91 9.12
C THR A 517 -15.95 -24.37 7.85
N GLY A 518 -16.86 -25.30 8.00
CA GLY A 518 -17.73 -25.78 6.93
C GLY A 518 -17.62 -27.28 6.73
N ILE A 519 -18.77 -27.92 6.59
CA ILE A 519 -18.87 -29.28 6.07
C ILE A 519 -18.74 -29.16 4.58
N GLY A 520 -17.71 -29.76 3.99
CA GLY A 520 -17.56 -29.82 2.54
C GLY A 520 -18.84 -30.43 1.94
N SER A 521 -19.48 -29.70 1.04
CA SER A 521 -20.53 -30.26 0.21
C SER A 521 -19.91 -30.98 -0.97
N TYR A 522 -20.36 -32.18 -1.24
CA TYR A 522 -20.03 -32.86 -2.50
C TYR A 522 -21.32 -32.98 -3.33
N ASN A 523 -21.17 -32.77 -4.63
CA ASN A 523 -22.26 -33.04 -5.59
C ASN A 523 -22.06 -34.41 -6.21
N GLY A 524 -22.95 -35.34 -5.92
CA GLY A 524 -22.96 -36.66 -6.52
C GLY A 524 -22.92 -37.80 -5.51
N ASN A 525 -23.08 -39.03 -5.99
CA ASN A 525 -22.98 -40.24 -5.18
C ASN A 525 -21.53 -40.67 -5.03
N VAL A 526 -21.08 -40.88 -3.79
CA VAL A 526 -19.74 -41.40 -3.52
C VAL A 526 -19.76 -42.91 -3.63
N TYR A 527 -18.99 -43.47 -4.57
CA TYR A 527 -18.83 -44.91 -4.73
C TYR A 527 -17.45 -45.34 -4.27
N LYS A 528 -17.35 -46.47 -3.58
CA LYS A 528 -16.09 -47.04 -3.14
C LYS A 528 -15.13 -47.26 -4.32
N GLY A 529 -13.98 -46.62 -4.28
CA GLY A 529 -12.92 -46.76 -5.29
C GLY A 529 -12.91 -45.67 -6.36
N ASN A 530 -13.90 -44.79 -6.40
CA ASN A 530 -13.88 -43.63 -7.31
C ASN A 530 -13.30 -42.38 -6.63
N PRO A 531 -12.43 -41.60 -7.34
CA PRO A 531 -11.97 -40.32 -6.81
C PRO A 531 -13.14 -39.33 -6.70
N PHE A 532 -13.17 -38.57 -5.61
CA PHE A 532 -14.11 -37.46 -5.43
C PHE A 532 -13.36 -36.23 -4.92
N SER A 533 -13.89 -35.05 -5.22
CA SER A 533 -13.33 -33.78 -4.78
C SER A 533 -14.15 -33.22 -3.64
N VAL A 534 -13.48 -32.75 -2.60
CA VAL A 534 -14.10 -32.04 -1.47
C VAL A 534 -13.56 -30.61 -1.48
N ASN A 535 -14.46 -29.64 -1.56
CA ASN A 535 -14.09 -28.23 -1.40
C ASN A 535 -14.10 -27.90 0.10
N ILE A 536 -12.93 -27.51 0.61
CA ILE A 536 -12.75 -27.08 2.01
C ILE A 536 -12.39 -25.61 2.00
N THR A 537 -13.15 -24.80 2.71
CA THR A 537 -12.79 -23.39 2.93
C THR A 537 -11.97 -23.31 4.21
N ILE A 538 -10.73 -22.83 4.10
CA ILE A 538 -9.83 -22.62 5.23
C ILE A 538 -9.87 -21.15 5.60
N HIS A 539 -10.22 -20.83 6.85
CA HIS A 539 -10.12 -19.48 7.38
C HIS A 539 -8.87 -19.36 8.25
N ASN A 540 -8.02 -18.40 7.93
CA ASN A 540 -6.96 -17.98 8.83
C ASN A 540 -7.54 -16.92 9.78
N GLY A 541 -7.68 -17.28 11.06
CA GLY A 541 -8.17 -16.37 12.11
C GLY A 541 -7.05 -15.70 12.89
N SER A 542 -5.79 -15.82 12.45
CA SER A 542 -4.68 -15.14 13.11
C SER A 542 -4.72 -13.64 12.80
N SER A 543 -4.61 -12.86 13.84
CA SER A 543 -4.42 -11.39 13.78
C SER A 543 -2.93 -11.05 13.65
N ILE A 544 -2.22 -11.72 12.72
CA ILE A 544 -0.81 -11.40 12.44
C ILE A 544 -0.76 -10.52 11.21
#